data_7ace8693e4e659aaecc30d4389a1366c
#
_entry.id   7ace8693e4e659aaecc30d4389a1366c
#
_cell.length_a   1.000
_cell.length_b   1.000
_cell.length_c   1.000
_cell.angle_alpha   90.00
_cell.angle_beta   90.00
_cell.angle_gamma   90.00
#
_symmetry.space_group_name_H-M   'P 1'
#
loop_
_entity.id
_entity.type
_entity.pdbx_description
1 polymer ?
#
loop_
_entity_poly.entity_id
_entity_poly.type
_entity_poly.pdbx_seq_one_letter_code
_entity_poly.pdbx_strand_id
1 'polypeptide(L)'
;TYGVVFKAKDLVTHEIVALKKIRLDAPDEGIPSTAIREIALLKELQHTNIVRLYDVVHTEKRLTLVFEYLDQDLKKCMDLKDGGFDLPTVKSYLWQLLLGIAFCHDNRVLHRDLKPQNLLINREGELKLADFGLARAFGIPVR
;
A
#
# COMPACT_ATOMS: atom_id res chain seq x y z
N THR A 1 3.25 2.43 -8.84
CA THR A 1 4.15 3.01 -9.84
C THR A 1 5.29 3.83 -9.25
N TYR A 2 5.64 3.59 -7.99
CA TYR A 2 6.73 4.30 -7.32
C TYR A 2 8.05 3.57 -7.42
N GLY A 3 8.03 2.29 -7.77
CA GLY A 3 9.23 1.49 -7.85
C GLY A 3 8.90 0.03 -8.05
N VAL A 4 9.91 -0.82 -7.96
CA VAL A 4 9.75 -2.26 -8.14
C VAL A 4 9.35 -2.89 -6.80
N VAL A 5 8.38 -3.81 -6.86
CA VAL A 5 7.90 -4.55 -5.68
C VAL A 5 8.43 -5.97 -5.74
N PHE A 6 9.02 -6.43 -4.64
CA PHE A 6 9.58 -7.77 -4.51
C PHE A 6 8.85 -8.53 -3.40
N LYS A 7 8.58 -9.80 -3.67
CA LYS A 7 8.16 -10.73 -2.63
C LYS A 7 9.43 -11.23 -1.93
N ALA A 8 9.49 -11.14 -0.62
CA ALA A 8 10.67 -11.51 0.16
C ALA A 8 10.28 -12.24 1.44
N LYS A 9 11.25 -12.90 2.04
CA LYS A 9 11.07 -13.57 3.33
C LYS A 9 11.88 -12.87 4.40
N ASP A 10 11.22 -12.50 5.50
CA ASP A 10 11.91 -11.97 6.67
C ASP A 10 12.70 -13.08 7.33
N LEU A 11 14.01 -12.91 7.48
CA LEU A 11 14.88 -13.95 8.02
C LEU A 11 14.71 -14.14 9.53
N VAL A 12 14.15 -13.17 10.24
CA VAL A 12 13.92 -13.24 11.68
C VAL A 12 12.56 -13.85 11.99
N THR A 13 11.50 -13.35 11.37
CA THR A 13 10.13 -13.81 11.63
C THR A 13 9.70 -14.97 10.76
N HIS A 14 10.42 -15.23 9.66
CA HIS A 14 10.09 -16.21 8.62
C HIS A 14 8.80 -15.89 7.86
N GLU A 15 8.29 -14.67 8.00
CA GLU A 15 7.09 -14.22 7.30
C GLU A 15 7.43 -13.70 5.90
N ILE A 16 6.49 -13.87 4.98
CA ILE A 16 6.59 -13.29 3.63
C ILE A 16 6.16 -11.83 3.71
N VAL A 17 6.95 -10.96 3.08
CA VAL A 17 6.72 -9.52 3.04
C VAL A 17 6.83 -9.01 1.61
N ALA A 18 6.30 -7.82 1.37
CA ALA A 18 6.45 -7.10 0.11
C ALA A 18 7.44 -5.95 0.31
N LEU A 19 8.51 -5.94 -0.49
CA LEU A 19 9.50 -4.86 -0.46
C LEU A 19 9.26 -3.92 -1.63
N LYS A 20 9.04 -2.66 -1.35
CA LYS A 20 8.90 -1.62 -2.37
C LYS A 20 10.15 -0.75 -2.35
N LYS A 21 10.97 -0.88 -3.38
CA LYS A 21 12.22 -0.13 -3.51
C LYS A 21 11.98 1.11 -4.36
N ILE A 22 12.28 2.26 -3.79
CA ILE A 22 12.10 3.55 -4.44
C ILE A 22 13.47 4.12 -4.72
N ARG A 23 13.75 4.39 -6.00
CA ARG A 23 14.96 5.08 -6.41
C ARG A 23 14.78 6.58 -6.28
N LEU A 24 15.84 7.23 -5.84
CA LEU A 24 15.90 8.68 -5.81
C LEU A 24 16.55 9.14 -7.12
N ASP A 25 15.82 9.91 -7.91
CA ASP A 25 16.30 10.38 -9.21
C ASP A 25 17.40 11.45 -9.11
N ALA A 26 17.56 12.04 -7.93
CA ALA A 26 18.61 13.02 -7.66
C ALA A 26 19.50 12.51 -6.53
N PRO A 27 20.56 11.74 -6.86
CA PRO A 27 21.43 11.16 -5.84
C PRO A 27 22.14 12.19 -4.97
N ASP A 28 22.28 13.42 -5.43
CA ASP A 28 22.96 14.48 -4.70
C ASP A 28 22.06 15.19 -3.69
N GLU A 29 20.75 15.11 -3.84
CA GLU A 29 19.80 15.82 -2.98
C GLU A 29 19.24 14.95 -1.83
N GLY A 30 19.30 13.62 -1.99
CA GLY A 30 18.76 12.69 -1.01
C GLY A 30 17.23 12.75 -0.92
N ILE A 31 16.67 12.04 0.06
CA ILE A 31 15.23 12.08 0.33
C ILE A 31 14.94 13.25 1.26
N PRO A 32 13.95 14.11 0.94
CA PRO A 32 13.55 15.16 1.88
C PRO A 32 13.17 14.56 3.24
N SER A 33 13.66 15.17 4.30
CA SER A 33 13.35 14.73 5.67
C SER A 33 11.84 14.72 5.94
N THR A 34 11.11 15.63 5.29
CA THR A 34 9.64 15.68 5.38
C THR A 34 8.98 14.42 4.81
N ALA A 35 9.48 13.91 3.68
CA ALA A 35 8.97 12.69 3.07
C ALA A 35 9.20 11.48 3.99
N ILE A 36 10.40 11.38 4.57
CA ILE A 36 10.72 10.29 5.51
C ILE A 36 9.80 10.33 6.72
N ARG A 37 9.54 11.52 7.27
CA ARG A 37 8.64 11.70 8.42
C ARG A 37 7.20 11.31 8.07
N GLU A 38 6.70 11.74 6.91
CA GLU A 38 5.34 11.41 6.48
C GLU A 38 5.17 9.90 6.28
N ILE A 39 6.16 9.24 5.67
CA ILE A 39 6.14 7.80 5.48
C ILE A 39 6.21 7.08 6.83
N ALA A 40 7.07 7.54 7.73
CA ALA A 40 7.19 6.94 9.07
C ALA A 40 5.87 7.01 9.84
N LEU A 41 5.10 8.10 9.67
CA LEU A 41 3.78 8.23 10.28
C LEU A 41 2.79 7.18 9.76
N LEU A 42 2.95 6.74 8.51
CA LEU A 42 2.09 5.69 7.96
C LEU A 42 2.25 4.35 8.69
N LYS A 43 3.38 4.11 9.34
CA LYS A 43 3.58 2.92 10.17
C LYS A 43 2.62 2.86 11.37
N GLU A 44 2.20 4.02 11.86
CA GLU A 44 1.28 4.12 12.98
C GLU A 44 -0.17 3.82 12.59
N LEU A 45 -0.49 3.90 11.31
CA LEU A 45 -1.85 3.68 10.81
C LEU A 45 -2.11 2.18 10.66
N GLN A 46 -2.72 1.59 11.68
CA GLN A 46 -3.04 0.17 11.71
C GLN A 46 -4.54 -0.04 11.67
N HIS A 47 -5.00 -0.68 10.62
CA HIS A 47 -6.41 -1.00 10.41
C HIS A 47 -6.52 -2.26 9.56
N THR A 48 -7.55 -3.07 9.80
CA THR A 48 -7.77 -4.33 9.07
C THR A 48 -7.82 -4.11 7.55
N ASN A 49 -8.37 -2.98 7.11
CA ASN A 49 -8.56 -2.69 5.68
C ASN A 49 -7.47 -1.80 5.08
N ILE A 50 -6.32 -1.75 5.73
CA ILE A 50 -5.14 -1.03 5.24
C ILE A 50 -3.94 -1.98 5.28
N VAL A 51 -3.22 -2.07 4.15
CA VAL A 51 -1.98 -2.85 4.09
C VAL A 51 -0.99 -2.25 5.08
N ARG A 52 -0.49 -3.09 5.97
CA ARG A 52 0.40 -2.63 7.03
C ARG A 52 1.78 -2.33 6.50
N LEU A 53 2.30 -1.17 6.87
CA LEU A 53 3.70 -0.81 6.67
C LEU A 53 4.48 -1.24 7.90
N TYR A 54 5.36 -2.24 7.73
CA TYR A 54 6.14 -2.79 8.84
C TYR A 54 7.37 -1.95 9.15
N ASP A 55 8.06 -1.50 8.12
CA ASP A 55 9.32 -0.80 8.30
C ASP A 55 9.69 0.07 7.11
N VAL A 56 10.59 1.02 7.35
CA VAL A 56 11.14 1.92 6.33
C VAL A 56 12.65 1.89 6.48
N VAL A 57 13.33 1.41 5.45
CA VAL A 57 14.79 1.32 5.44
C VAL A 57 15.34 2.38 4.48
N HIS A 58 16.08 3.32 5.03
CA HIS A 58 16.66 4.43 4.29
C HIS A 58 18.16 4.21 4.11
N THR A 59 18.62 4.15 2.87
CA THR A 59 20.03 4.16 2.50
C THR A 59 20.31 5.41 1.66
N GLU A 60 21.59 5.71 1.37
CA GLU A 60 21.97 6.94 0.67
C GLU A 60 21.23 7.17 -0.66
N LYS A 61 20.93 6.09 -1.38
CA LYS A 61 20.36 6.18 -2.72
C LYS A 61 19.00 5.52 -2.88
N ARG A 62 18.49 4.88 -1.83
CA ARG A 62 17.25 4.11 -1.92
C ARG A 62 16.44 4.20 -0.65
N LEU A 63 15.15 4.19 -0.85
CA LEU A 63 14.17 4.02 0.22
C LEU A 63 13.48 2.69 -0.01
N THR A 64 13.51 1.79 0.99
CA THR A 64 12.81 0.52 0.93
C THR A 64 11.70 0.50 1.95
N LEU A 65 10.48 0.27 1.48
CA LEU A 65 9.30 0.13 2.32
C LEU A 65 8.99 -1.35 2.46
N VAL A 66 8.83 -1.82 3.70
CA VAL A 66 8.50 -3.21 4.00
C VAL A 66 7.03 -3.29 4.36
N PHE A 67 6.24 -3.94 3.51
CA PHE A 67 4.80 -4.06 3.67
C PHE A 67 4.36 -5.49 3.95
N GLU A 68 3.19 -5.61 4.56
CA GLU A 68 2.43 -6.84 4.58
C GLU A 68 2.25 -7.36 3.14
N TYR A 69 2.43 -8.67 2.95
CA TYR A 69 2.26 -9.30 1.63
C TYR A 69 0.85 -9.86 1.48
N LEU A 70 0.20 -9.51 0.34
CA LEU A 70 -1.07 -10.12 -0.07
C LEU A 70 -0.92 -10.66 -1.50
N ASP A 71 -1.52 -11.81 -1.74
CA ASP A 71 -1.31 -12.57 -2.98
C ASP A 71 -1.93 -11.92 -4.22
N GLN A 72 -3.06 -11.25 -4.07
CA GLN A 72 -3.83 -10.77 -5.21
C GLN A 72 -4.31 -9.34 -5.02
N ASP A 73 -4.39 -8.60 -6.12
CA ASP A 73 -5.10 -7.32 -6.15
C ASP A 73 -6.49 -7.51 -6.78
N LEU A 74 -7.34 -6.50 -6.61
CA LEU A 74 -8.72 -6.55 -7.10
C LEU A 74 -8.78 -6.65 -8.62
N LYS A 75 -7.85 -6.00 -9.32
CA LYS A 75 -7.79 -6.05 -10.79
C LYS A 75 -7.58 -7.50 -11.27
N LYS A 76 -6.64 -8.21 -10.67
CA LYS A 76 -6.40 -9.62 -11.00
C LYS A 76 -7.60 -10.48 -10.67
N CYS A 77 -8.25 -10.26 -9.55
CA CYS A 77 -9.45 -11.00 -9.16
C CYS A 77 -10.60 -10.77 -10.16
N MET A 78 -10.78 -9.53 -10.61
CA MET A 78 -11.79 -9.19 -11.59
C MET A 78 -11.52 -9.84 -12.94
N ASP A 79 -10.26 -9.83 -13.39
CA ASP A 79 -9.87 -10.41 -14.67
C ASP A 79 -10.03 -11.94 -14.69
N LEU A 80 -9.91 -12.60 -13.55
CA LEU A 80 -10.05 -14.05 -13.42
C LEU A 80 -11.51 -14.52 -13.30
N LYS A 81 -12.45 -13.62 -13.00
CA LYS A 81 -13.86 -13.96 -12.85
C LYS A 81 -14.69 -13.52 -14.03
N ASP A 82 -15.09 -14.49 -14.85
CA ASP A 82 -16.05 -14.25 -15.92
C ASP A 82 -17.39 -13.84 -15.32
N GLY A 83 -17.94 -12.72 -15.77
CA GLY A 83 -19.21 -12.21 -15.28
C GLY A 83 -19.13 -11.39 -14.00
N GLY A 84 -17.91 -11.19 -13.46
CA GLY A 84 -17.68 -10.35 -12.27
C GLY A 84 -17.99 -11.05 -10.95
N PHE A 85 -18.06 -10.26 -9.90
CA PHE A 85 -18.36 -10.74 -8.56
C PHE A 85 -19.87 -10.82 -8.30
N ASP A 86 -20.30 -11.73 -7.42
CA ASP A 86 -21.67 -11.75 -6.97
C ASP A 86 -21.97 -10.54 -6.07
N LEU A 87 -23.25 -10.26 -5.86
CA LEU A 87 -23.66 -9.07 -5.10
C LEU A 87 -23.17 -9.08 -3.65
N PRO A 88 -23.22 -10.19 -2.90
CA PRO A 88 -22.66 -10.23 -1.55
C PRO A 88 -21.18 -9.87 -1.48
N THR A 89 -20.39 -10.36 -2.45
CA THR A 89 -18.96 -10.05 -2.51
C THR A 89 -18.73 -8.56 -2.81
N VAL A 90 -19.48 -7.99 -3.76
CA VAL A 90 -19.40 -6.56 -4.07
C VAL A 90 -19.72 -5.72 -2.84
N LYS A 91 -20.80 -6.05 -2.13
CA LYS A 91 -21.17 -5.35 -0.90
C LYS A 91 -20.09 -5.43 0.16
N SER A 92 -19.50 -6.60 0.35
CA SER A 92 -18.43 -6.79 1.32
C SER A 92 -17.20 -5.95 0.98
N TYR A 93 -16.76 -5.99 -0.26
CA TYR A 93 -15.59 -5.22 -0.69
C TYR A 93 -15.83 -3.72 -0.60
N LEU A 94 -17.01 -3.25 -1.00
CA LEU A 94 -17.34 -1.85 -0.91
C LEU A 94 -17.38 -1.37 0.55
N TRP A 95 -17.96 -2.16 1.44
CA TRP A 95 -18.00 -1.88 2.87
C TRP A 95 -16.59 -1.76 3.44
N GLN A 96 -15.73 -2.72 3.13
CA GLN A 96 -14.34 -2.73 3.60
C GLN A 96 -13.54 -1.55 3.03
N LEU A 97 -13.74 -1.23 1.75
CA LEU A 97 -13.12 -0.07 1.11
C LEU A 97 -13.50 1.22 1.84
N LEU A 98 -14.78 1.41 2.14
CA LEU A 98 -15.26 2.59 2.83
C LEU A 98 -14.73 2.68 4.26
N LEU A 99 -14.64 1.55 4.97
CA LEU A 99 -14.03 1.52 6.31
C LEU A 99 -12.57 1.95 6.27
N GLY A 100 -11.80 1.43 5.31
CA GLY A 100 -10.38 1.80 5.15
C GLY A 100 -10.20 3.27 4.80
N ILE A 101 -11.01 3.78 3.87
CA ILE A 101 -10.97 5.19 3.48
C ILE A 101 -11.36 6.09 4.65
N ALA A 102 -12.40 5.74 5.38
CA ALA A 102 -12.84 6.52 6.55
C ALA A 102 -11.73 6.61 7.59
N PHE A 103 -11.05 5.50 7.85
CA PHE A 103 -9.92 5.48 8.77
C PHE A 103 -8.78 6.40 8.30
N CYS A 104 -8.44 6.35 7.00
CA CYS A 104 -7.44 7.25 6.44
C CYS A 104 -7.83 8.72 6.63
N HIS A 105 -9.08 9.07 6.29
CA HIS A 105 -9.56 10.45 6.39
C HIS A 105 -9.60 10.94 7.85
N ASP A 106 -9.99 10.07 8.80
CA ASP A 106 -9.97 10.41 10.22
C ASP A 106 -8.55 10.72 10.71
N ASN A 107 -7.55 10.11 10.09
CA ASN A 107 -6.14 10.35 10.38
C ASN A 107 -5.49 11.36 9.43
N ARG A 108 -6.30 12.09 8.65
CA ARG A 108 -5.87 13.16 7.74
C ARG A 108 -4.94 12.67 6.63
N VAL A 109 -5.14 11.43 6.20
CA VAL A 109 -4.40 10.84 5.08
C VAL A 109 -5.34 10.65 3.90
N LEU A 110 -4.93 11.15 2.74
CA LEU A 110 -5.64 10.93 1.48
C LEU A 110 -4.90 9.87 0.66
N HIS A 111 -5.63 8.94 0.05
CA HIS A 111 -5.01 7.92 -0.77
C HIS A 111 -4.43 8.53 -2.04
N ARG A 112 -5.25 9.28 -2.79
CA ARG A 112 -4.91 10.00 -4.02
C ARG A 112 -4.64 9.15 -5.26
N ASP A 113 -4.66 7.83 -5.15
CA ASP A 113 -4.45 6.92 -6.29
C ASP A 113 -5.29 5.65 -6.13
N LEU A 114 -6.60 5.82 -5.85
CA LEU A 114 -7.51 4.69 -5.73
C LEU A 114 -7.77 4.07 -7.10
N LYS A 115 -7.43 2.80 -7.21
CA LYS A 115 -7.67 1.99 -8.41
C LYS A 115 -7.62 0.51 -8.02
N PRO A 116 -8.21 -0.40 -8.84
CA PRO A 116 -8.24 -1.82 -8.49
C PRO A 116 -6.88 -2.45 -8.22
N GLN A 117 -5.81 -1.96 -8.85
CA GLN A 117 -4.45 -2.46 -8.62
C GLN A 117 -3.93 -2.12 -7.21
N ASN A 118 -4.49 -1.10 -6.55
CA ASN A 118 -4.12 -0.70 -5.20
C ASN A 118 -5.09 -1.20 -4.13
N LEU A 119 -5.97 -2.12 -4.49
CA LEU A 119 -6.86 -2.81 -3.56
C LEU A 119 -6.45 -4.27 -3.52
N LEU A 120 -5.84 -4.68 -2.41
CA LEU A 120 -5.33 -6.04 -2.25
C LEU A 120 -6.35 -6.90 -1.52
N ILE A 121 -6.40 -8.17 -1.92
CA ILE A 121 -7.37 -9.14 -1.38
C ILE A 121 -6.59 -10.34 -0.84
N ASN A 122 -6.91 -10.78 0.36
CA ASN A 122 -6.36 -12.00 0.90
C ASN A 122 -7.35 -13.17 0.75
N ARG A 123 -6.92 -14.36 1.17
CA ARG A 123 -7.73 -15.59 1.05
C ARG A 123 -8.96 -15.59 1.94
N GLU A 124 -8.95 -14.80 3.01
CA GLU A 124 -10.06 -14.68 3.94
C GLU A 124 -11.14 -13.70 3.45
N GLY A 125 -10.95 -13.12 2.26
CA GLY A 125 -11.90 -12.15 1.69
C GLY A 125 -11.75 -10.76 2.27
N GLU A 126 -10.64 -10.46 2.92
CA GLU A 126 -10.34 -9.11 3.40
C GLU A 126 -9.78 -8.26 2.27
N LEU A 127 -10.33 -7.04 2.13
CA LEU A 127 -9.84 -6.04 1.20
C LEU A 127 -9.00 -5.03 1.96
N LYS A 128 -7.84 -4.70 1.41
CA LYS A 128 -6.90 -3.76 2.04
C LYS A 128 -6.40 -2.72 1.05
N LEU A 129 -6.38 -1.47 1.50
CA LEU A 129 -5.84 -0.35 0.72
C LEU A 129 -4.32 -0.39 0.73
N ALA A 130 -3.73 -0.35 -0.47
CA ALA A 130 -2.28 -0.26 -0.64
C ALA A 130 -1.88 1.12 -1.17
N ASP A 131 -0.63 1.51 -0.91
CA ASP A 131 -0.01 2.75 -1.42
C ASP A 131 -0.72 4.05 -0.99
N PHE A 132 -1.49 4.02 0.09
CA PHE A 132 -2.13 5.22 0.62
C PHE A 132 -1.09 6.21 1.15
N GLY A 133 -1.33 7.49 0.89
CA GLY A 133 -0.48 8.58 1.39
C GLY A 133 0.87 8.74 0.72
N LEU A 134 1.31 7.79 -0.13
CA LEU A 134 2.63 7.85 -0.75
C LEU A 134 2.74 8.95 -1.80
N ALA A 135 1.66 9.23 -2.52
CA ALA A 135 1.66 10.27 -3.54
C ALA A 135 2.05 11.63 -2.96
N ARG A 136 1.51 11.98 -1.79
CA ARG A 136 1.86 13.22 -1.10
C ARG A 136 3.31 13.21 -0.63
N ALA A 137 3.75 12.11 -0.02
CA ALA A 137 5.10 11.97 0.53
C ALA A 137 6.17 12.19 -0.54
N PHE A 138 5.93 11.73 -1.76
CA PHE A 138 6.87 11.85 -2.87
C PHE A 138 6.60 13.02 -3.81
N GLY A 139 5.62 13.87 -3.49
CA GLY A 139 5.28 15.03 -4.32
C GLY A 139 4.69 14.66 -5.69
N ILE A 140 4.09 13.51 -5.82
CA ILE A 140 3.47 13.06 -7.06
C ILE A 140 2.16 13.81 -7.27
N PRO A 141 1.89 14.37 -8.48
CA PRO A 141 0.64 15.09 -8.74
C PRO A 141 -0.59 14.21 -8.52
N VAL A 142 -1.63 14.82 -7.98
CA VAL A 142 -2.95 14.19 -7.84
C VAL A 142 -3.56 14.01 -9.23
N ARG A 143 -4.01 12.82 -9.51
CA ARG A 143 -4.70 12.51 -10.76
C ARG A 143 -6.21 12.45 -10.56
#